data_210202cdb1e98b538a8fc11e6badacee
#
_entry.id   210202cdb1e98b538a8fc11e6badacee
#
_cell.length_a   1.000
_cell.length_b   1.000
_cell.length_c   1.000
_cell.angle_alpha   90.00
_cell.angle_beta   90.00
_cell.angle_gamma   90.00
#
_symmetry.space_group_name_H-M   'P 1'
#
loop_
_entity.id
_entity.type
_entity.pdbx_description
1 polymer ?
#
loop_
_entity_poly.entity_id
_entity_poly.type
_entity_poly.pdbx_seq_one_letter_code
_entity_poly.pdbx_strand_id
1 'polypeptide(L)'
;MKRTSLYIYIIVLLAFFNVSVNAQGQEREFRGAWIQSVNGQFLGMGTEKMQKTLTYQLDELQKDGVNAIIFQVRPECDALYNSKIEPWSRFLTGKQGTAPSPYWDPLEWMIEQCHKRGMELHAWINPFRAKTKTTTELATNHIAIKKPGSVFPYDGLLILNPGKQENRDYICNVVKDIVERYDVDGIHIDDYFYPYPAAGQSIPDDAEFRENNNGIKNRGDWRRDNVNLFMKQLYETVHKAKPWVKVGVSPFGIYRNQKSDPNIGSKTNGLQNYDDLYADVLMWVNNGWLDYCAPQLYWEIGHKAADYSTLIKWWNKYAGNRPLFIGEDVERTVKKADLNNPSINQMPAKFKLHNELPNVKGTVLWYAKAVVDNVGNYQNVLRNVYWKNPSLQPLMPFIDNKAPKKVKGLKFLSVDGDNVLFWTKPKGKGWKDEAVKYVVYGFDGGEKINLSDASKIKAITTECFYKTSPTDFSKSKGVYVVTALDKLNNESKGKKINVKKSK
;
A
#
# COMPACT_ATOMS: atom_id res chain seq x y z
N MET A 1 -4.24 13.17 -83.55
CA MET A 1 -4.91 13.31 -82.25
C MET A 1 -4.23 12.35 -81.26
N LYS A 2 -3.33 12.85 -80.42
CA LYS A 2 -2.63 12.07 -79.40
C LYS A 2 -3.36 12.20 -78.07
N ARG A 3 -3.80 11.08 -77.52
CA ARG A 3 -4.39 11.03 -76.14
C ARG A 3 -3.20 10.87 -75.17
N THR A 4 -2.99 11.86 -74.36
CA THR A 4 -2.06 11.83 -73.23
C THR A 4 -2.79 11.25 -72.02
N SER A 5 -2.36 10.09 -71.56
CA SER A 5 -2.87 9.44 -70.32
C SER A 5 -2.12 10.00 -69.13
N LEU A 6 -2.84 10.63 -68.22
CA LEU A 6 -2.33 11.22 -66.99
C LEU A 6 -2.37 10.15 -65.87
N TYR A 7 -1.22 9.61 -65.50
CA TYR A 7 -1.12 8.73 -64.34
C TYR A 7 -0.99 9.60 -63.09
N ILE A 8 -2.02 9.57 -62.26
CA ILE A 8 -1.99 10.15 -60.93
C ILE A 8 -1.37 9.13 -60.01
N TYR A 9 -0.14 9.38 -59.53
CA TYR A 9 0.49 8.62 -58.44
C TYR A 9 -0.06 9.14 -57.13
N ILE A 10 -0.96 8.35 -56.49
CA ILE A 10 -1.34 8.54 -55.10
C ILE A 10 -0.22 8.02 -54.22
N ILE A 11 0.63 8.89 -53.74
CA ILE A 11 1.60 8.56 -52.70
C ILE A 11 0.83 8.53 -51.38
N VAL A 12 0.50 7.34 -50.89
CA VAL A 12 0.01 7.11 -49.54
C VAL A 12 1.19 7.26 -48.62
N LEU A 13 1.35 8.44 -48.01
CA LEU A 13 2.24 8.68 -46.88
C LEU A 13 1.65 7.97 -45.66
N LEU A 14 2.09 6.74 -45.43
CA LEU A 14 1.93 6.07 -44.14
C LEU A 14 2.79 6.85 -43.13
N ALA A 15 2.20 7.85 -42.51
CA ALA A 15 2.75 8.45 -41.31
C ALA A 15 2.68 7.39 -40.21
N PHE A 16 3.77 6.67 -39.99
CA PHE A 16 4.00 5.95 -38.76
C PHE A 16 4.08 6.98 -37.64
N PHE A 17 2.95 7.25 -37.01
CA PHE A 17 2.96 7.82 -35.67
C PHE A 17 3.63 6.79 -34.78
N ASN A 18 4.94 6.91 -34.60
CA ASN A 18 5.61 6.40 -33.43
C ASN A 18 5.01 7.13 -32.25
N VAL A 19 3.92 6.61 -31.70
CA VAL A 19 3.50 6.90 -30.35
C VAL A 19 4.58 6.28 -29.49
N SER A 20 5.66 7.02 -29.28
CA SER A 20 6.51 6.81 -28.13
C SER A 20 5.57 6.95 -26.93
N VAL A 21 5.07 5.84 -26.43
CA VAL A 21 4.55 5.79 -25.08
C VAL A 21 5.76 6.17 -24.24
N ASN A 22 5.88 7.45 -23.94
CA ASN A 22 6.74 7.93 -22.87
C ASN A 22 6.18 7.25 -21.61
N ALA A 23 6.78 6.13 -21.26
CA ALA A 23 6.69 5.54 -19.95
C ALA A 23 7.49 6.45 -18.97
N GLN A 24 7.14 7.74 -18.94
CA GLN A 24 7.47 8.60 -17.82
C GLN A 24 6.59 8.09 -16.68
N GLY A 25 7.19 7.24 -15.83
CA GLY A 25 6.54 6.80 -14.60
C GLY A 25 6.03 8.04 -13.87
N GLN A 26 4.87 7.92 -13.22
CA GLN A 26 4.35 9.02 -12.42
C GLN A 26 5.43 9.44 -11.45
N GLU A 27 5.71 10.74 -11.37
CA GLU A 27 6.70 11.31 -10.43
C GLU A 27 6.46 10.82 -9.01
N ARG A 28 5.17 10.68 -8.63
CA ARG A 28 4.71 10.22 -7.34
C ARG A 28 3.69 9.10 -7.50
N GLU A 29 4.05 7.93 -7.00
CA GLU A 29 3.22 6.74 -7.07
C GLU A 29 3.42 5.88 -5.82
N PHE A 30 2.32 5.45 -5.20
CA PHE A 30 2.37 4.44 -4.15
C PHE A 30 2.61 3.07 -4.78
N ARG A 31 3.72 2.45 -4.46
CA ARG A 31 4.13 1.13 -4.95
C ARG A 31 4.23 0.18 -3.78
N GLY A 32 3.09 -0.38 -3.41
CA GLY A 32 2.96 -1.22 -2.23
C GLY A 32 3.02 -2.71 -2.53
N ALA A 33 3.37 -3.50 -1.51
CA ALA A 33 3.21 -4.95 -1.52
C ALA A 33 2.69 -5.44 -0.16
N TRP A 34 1.72 -6.35 -0.16
CA TRP A 34 1.25 -7.02 1.05
C TRP A 34 2.16 -8.19 1.43
N ILE A 35 2.54 -8.23 2.71
CA ILE A 35 3.17 -9.39 3.35
C ILE A 35 2.21 -9.91 4.41
N GLN A 36 1.51 -11.00 4.10
CA GLN A 36 0.52 -11.62 4.97
C GLN A 36 1.16 -12.64 5.93
N SER A 37 0.54 -12.80 7.09
CA SER A 37 0.91 -13.84 8.06
C SER A 37 -0.14 -14.95 8.16
N VAL A 38 -1.41 -14.61 7.96
CA VAL A 38 -2.57 -15.49 8.20
C VAL A 38 -2.59 -16.80 7.38
N ASN A 39 -1.95 -16.81 6.22
CA ASN A 39 -1.84 -18.01 5.38
C ASN A 39 -0.69 -18.95 5.80
N GLY A 40 -0.05 -18.67 6.95
CA GLY A 40 1.01 -19.51 7.48
C GLY A 40 2.35 -19.39 6.77
N GLN A 41 2.58 -18.29 6.04
CA GLN A 41 3.85 -18.06 5.31
C GLN A 41 5.09 -18.24 6.21
N PHE A 42 4.99 -17.85 7.48
CA PHE A 42 6.11 -17.88 8.43
C PHE A 42 6.05 -19.04 9.41
N LEU A 43 4.97 -19.83 9.37
CA LEU A 43 4.73 -20.91 10.31
C LEU A 43 5.87 -21.93 10.28
N GLY A 44 6.45 -22.22 11.45
CA GLY A 44 7.55 -23.17 11.59
C GLY A 44 8.93 -22.71 11.08
N MET A 45 9.05 -21.44 10.69
CA MET A 45 10.35 -20.94 10.17
C MET A 45 11.42 -20.71 11.26
N GLY A 46 11.03 -20.34 12.47
CA GLY A 46 11.96 -19.83 13.49
C GLY A 46 12.50 -18.43 13.14
N THR A 47 13.11 -17.77 14.12
CA THR A 47 13.53 -16.36 14.04
C THR A 47 14.49 -16.09 12.89
N GLU A 48 15.63 -16.80 12.84
CA GLU A 48 16.69 -16.54 11.83
C GLU A 48 16.20 -16.74 10.40
N LYS A 49 15.47 -17.85 10.16
CA LYS A 49 14.95 -18.16 8.82
C LYS A 49 13.91 -17.11 8.38
N MET A 50 13.05 -16.67 9.31
CA MET A 50 12.06 -15.64 9.00
C MET A 50 12.74 -14.31 8.67
N GLN A 51 13.69 -13.84 9.48
CA GLN A 51 14.46 -12.62 9.21
C GLN A 51 15.19 -12.70 7.86
N LYS A 52 15.81 -13.84 7.55
CA LYS A 52 16.50 -14.06 6.27
C LYS A 52 15.54 -14.00 5.07
N THR A 53 14.38 -14.64 5.23
CA THR A 53 13.32 -14.63 4.20
C THR A 53 12.78 -13.22 3.98
N LEU A 54 12.47 -12.49 5.04
CA LEU A 54 11.99 -11.12 4.96
C LEU A 54 13.04 -10.16 4.38
N THR A 55 14.32 -10.28 4.81
CA THR A 55 15.42 -9.49 4.23
C THR A 55 15.49 -9.69 2.72
N TYR A 56 15.49 -10.95 2.26
CA TYR A 56 15.51 -11.27 0.83
C TYR A 56 14.31 -10.68 0.08
N GLN A 57 13.09 -10.82 0.63
CA GLN A 57 11.89 -10.23 0.02
C GLN A 57 11.99 -8.70 -0.07
N LEU A 58 12.44 -8.03 0.99
CA LEU A 58 12.59 -6.58 1.01
C LEU A 58 13.65 -6.09 0.03
N ASP A 59 14.77 -6.80 -0.10
CA ASP A 59 15.84 -6.46 -1.04
C ASP A 59 15.38 -6.57 -2.50
N GLU A 60 14.66 -7.64 -2.82
CA GLU A 60 14.11 -7.83 -4.16
C GLU A 60 13.00 -6.80 -4.48
N LEU A 61 12.06 -6.58 -3.55
CA LEU A 61 11.01 -5.58 -3.72
C LEU A 61 11.56 -4.16 -3.86
N GLN A 62 12.66 -3.82 -3.16
CA GLN A 62 13.33 -2.52 -3.34
C GLN A 62 13.89 -2.39 -4.77
N LYS A 63 14.53 -3.44 -5.28
CA LYS A 63 15.04 -3.47 -6.67
C LYS A 63 13.90 -3.37 -7.70
N ASP A 64 12.71 -3.84 -7.34
CA ASP A 64 11.51 -3.74 -8.17
C ASP A 64 10.85 -2.35 -8.14
N GLY A 65 11.36 -1.44 -7.32
CA GLY A 65 10.83 -0.08 -7.18
C GLY A 65 9.67 0.04 -6.20
N VAL A 66 9.40 -0.99 -5.37
CA VAL A 66 8.44 -0.93 -4.25
C VAL A 66 8.91 0.11 -3.23
N ASN A 67 7.99 0.95 -2.74
CA ASN A 67 8.27 2.02 -1.80
C ASN A 67 7.40 1.99 -0.53
N ALA A 68 6.56 0.96 -0.39
CA ALA A 68 5.78 0.71 0.82
C ALA A 68 5.52 -0.78 1.03
N ILE A 69 5.57 -1.23 2.29
CA ILE A 69 5.20 -2.58 2.70
C ILE A 69 3.98 -2.50 3.61
N ILE A 70 2.98 -3.32 3.31
CA ILE A 70 1.80 -3.52 4.16
C ILE A 70 1.96 -4.88 4.84
N PHE A 71 2.41 -4.86 6.09
CA PHE A 71 2.76 -6.05 6.86
C PHE A 71 1.67 -6.43 7.84
N GLN A 72 1.15 -7.67 7.75
CA GLN A 72 0.09 -8.16 8.63
C GLN A 72 0.63 -8.48 10.01
N VAL A 73 0.29 -7.66 10.99
CA VAL A 73 0.78 -7.75 12.38
C VAL A 73 -0.28 -8.22 13.38
N ARG A 74 -1.58 -8.20 13.01
CA ARG A 74 -2.68 -8.60 13.87
C ARG A 74 -3.71 -9.43 13.11
N PRO A 75 -3.49 -10.74 12.94
CA PRO A 75 -4.38 -11.61 12.16
C PRO A 75 -5.62 -12.13 12.90
N GLU A 76 -5.56 -12.43 14.21
CA GLU A 76 -6.60 -13.15 14.98
C GLU A 76 -6.74 -12.59 16.42
N CYS A 77 -6.84 -11.28 16.64
CA CYS A 77 -6.73 -10.66 17.96
C CYS A 77 -5.49 -11.13 18.72
N ASP A 78 -4.41 -11.27 17.99
CA ASP A 78 -3.08 -11.68 18.43
C ASP A 78 -2.02 -10.88 17.65
N ALA A 79 -0.77 -10.94 18.07
CA ALA A 79 0.23 -9.99 17.64
C ALA A 79 1.49 -10.66 17.06
N LEU A 80 2.00 -10.12 15.94
CA LEU A 80 3.36 -10.33 15.45
C LEU A 80 4.29 -9.18 15.93
N TYR A 81 4.11 -8.74 17.17
CA TYR A 81 4.91 -7.74 17.85
C TYR A 81 4.76 -7.90 19.35
N ASN A 82 5.61 -7.27 20.14
CA ASN A 82 5.54 -7.32 21.60
C ASN A 82 4.36 -6.53 22.14
N SER A 83 3.14 -7.05 21.96
CA SER A 83 1.91 -6.44 22.44
C SER A 83 1.80 -6.52 23.96
N LYS A 84 1.32 -5.43 24.59
CA LYS A 84 0.94 -5.40 26.01
C LYS A 84 -0.50 -5.83 26.24
N ILE A 85 -1.29 -6.01 25.17
CA ILE A 85 -2.74 -6.21 25.21
C ILE A 85 -3.13 -7.61 24.74
N GLU A 86 -2.54 -8.06 23.61
CA GLU A 86 -2.89 -9.30 22.93
C GLU A 86 -1.76 -10.33 23.00
N PRO A 87 -2.08 -11.64 22.90
CA PRO A 87 -1.05 -12.68 22.90
C PRO A 87 -0.19 -12.66 21.64
N TRP A 88 0.98 -13.26 21.70
CA TRP A 88 1.77 -13.57 20.52
C TRP A 88 1.00 -14.45 19.54
N SER A 89 1.08 -14.15 18.26
CA SER A 89 0.37 -14.90 17.24
C SER A 89 0.97 -16.27 16.99
N ARG A 90 0.09 -17.28 16.82
CA ARG A 90 0.52 -18.62 16.38
C ARG A 90 1.15 -18.63 14.99
N PHE A 91 0.82 -17.66 14.13
CA PHE A 91 1.40 -17.56 12.80
C PHE A 91 2.89 -17.17 12.84
N LEU A 92 3.39 -16.71 13.97
CA LEU A 92 4.80 -16.45 14.22
C LEU A 92 5.53 -17.70 14.74
N THR A 93 4.94 -18.39 15.73
CA THR A 93 5.66 -19.41 16.50
C THR A 93 5.03 -20.81 16.43
N GLY A 94 3.87 -20.94 15.80
CA GLY A 94 3.07 -22.18 15.78
C GLY A 94 2.11 -22.32 16.95
N LYS A 95 2.33 -21.63 18.08
CA LYS A 95 1.46 -21.67 19.26
C LYS A 95 1.17 -20.25 19.74
N GLN A 96 -0.14 -19.91 19.83
CA GLN A 96 -0.57 -18.61 20.32
C GLN A 96 -0.15 -18.39 21.77
N GLY A 97 0.30 -17.18 22.10
CA GLY A 97 0.80 -16.79 23.41
C GLY A 97 2.28 -17.12 23.66
N THR A 98 2.94 -17.81 22.72
CA THR A 98 4.37 -18.12 22.82
C THR A 98 5.20 -17.08 22.10
N ALA A 99 6.14 -16.43 22.82
CA ALA A 99 7.09 -15.50 22.22
C ALA A 99 8.08 -16.21 21.30
N PRO A 100 8.61 -15.53 20.26
CA PRO A 100 9.65 -16.11 19.40
C PRO A 100 10.95 -16.39 20.17
N SER A 101 11.65 -17.45 19.76
CA SER A 101 12.94 -17.83 20.32
C SER A 101 13.93 -18.15 19.19
N PRO A 102 15.11 -17.48 19.10
CA PRO A 102 15.50 -16.31 19.89
C PRO A 102 14.49 -15.16 19.83
N TYR A 103 14.40 -14.41 20.94
CA TYR A 103 13.44 -13.28 21.04
C TYR A 103 13.79 -12.17 20.06
N TRP A 104 12.75 -11.65 19.39
CA TRP A 104 12.79 -10.43 18.58
C TRP A 104 11.38 -9.83 18.48
N ASP A 105 11.27 -8.58 18.09
CA ASP A 105 10.01 -7.93 17.77
C ASP A 105 9.88 -7.79 16.25
N PRO A 106 9.02 -8.60 15.59
CA PRO A 106 8.87 -8.56 14.13
C PRO A 106 8.47 -7.20 13.58
N LEU A 107 7.58 -6.47 14.26
CA LEU A 107 7.12 -5.16 13.79
C LEU A 107 8.23 -4.11 13.87
N GLU A 108 8.92 -4.02 15.01
CA GLU A 108 10.04 -3.09 15.18
C GLU A 108 11.15 -3.35 14.15
N TRP A 109 11.52 -4.62 14.00
CA TRP A 109 12.51 -5.04 13.00
C TRP A 109 12.09 -4.72 11.57
N MET A 110 10.83 -4.98 11.18
CA MET A 110 10.31 -4.69 9.85
C MET A 110 10.30 -3.19 9.55
N ILE A 111 9.93 -2.35 10.52
CA ILE A 111 10.00 -0.89 10.40
C ILE A 111 11.44 -0.46 10.09
N GLU A 112 12.39 -0.93 10.89
CA GLU A 112 13.81 -0.61 10.71
C GLU A 112 14.30 -1.04 9.30
N GLN A 113 13.98 -2.27 8.89
CA GLN A 113 14.38 -2.80 7.59
C GLN A 113 13.73 -2.05 6.41
N CYS A 114 12.47 -1.65 6.53
CA CYS A 114 11.79 -0.84 5.51
C CYS A 114 12.39 0.56 5.42
N HIS A 115 12.55 1.24 6.54
CA HIS A 115 13.09 2.60 6.59
C HIS A 115 14.53 2.68 6.05
N LYS A 116 15.40 1.71 6.36
CA LYS A 116 16.76 1.58 5.79
C LYS A 116 16.74 1.50 4.25
N ARG A 117 15.66 0.97 3.66
CA ARG A 117 15.47 0.85 2.21
C ARG A 117 14.69 2.00 1.60
N GLY A 118 14.35 3.04 2.38
CA GLY A 118 13.53 4.17 1.93
C GLY A 118 12.04 3.86 1.77
N MET A 119 11.59 2.66 2.20
CA MET A 119 10.21 2.22 2.14
C MET A 119 9.41 2.66 3.37
N GLU A 120 8.11 2.88 3.21
CA GLU A 120 7.18 3.00 4.34
C GLU A 120 6.74 1.62 4.84
N LEU A 121 6.40 1.53 6.13
CA LEU A 121 5.75 0.35 6.71
C LEU A 121 4.37 0.72 7.23
N HIS A 122 3.34 0.05 6.67
CA HIS A 122 1.98 0.12 7.13
C HIS A 122 1.62 -1.15 7.90
N ALA A 123 1.27 -1.01 9.18
CA ALA A 123 0.87 -2.14 10.01
C ALA A 123 -0.56 -2.57 9.64
N TRP A 124 -0.69 -3.76 9.06
CA TRP A 124 -1.99 -4.31 8.68
C TRP A 124 -2.58 -5.09 9.84
N ILE A 125 -3.77 -4.69 10.23
CA ILE A 125 -4.59 -5.36 11.23
C ILE A 125 -5.89 -5.88 10.62
N ASN A 126 -6.32 -7.06 11.02
CA ASN A 126 -7.70 -7.48 10.85
C ASN A 126 -8.49 -7.04 12.10
N PRO A 127 -9.49 -6.14 11.98
CA PRO A 127 -10.10 -5.56 13.18
C PRO A 127 -10.94 -6.55 13.97
N PHE A 128 -11.78 -7.36 13.31
CA PHE A 128 -12.83 -8.11 13.99
C PHE A 128 -12.61 -9.64 14.03
N ARG A 129 -11.70 -10.19 13.25
CA ARG A 129 -11.44 -11.64 13.28
C ARG A 129 -10.67 -12.02 14.53
N ALA A 130 -11.31 -12.80 15.42
CA ALA A 130 -10.70 -13.32 16.65
C ALA A 130 -10.13 -14.71 16.49
N LYS A 131 -10.61 -15.51 15.49
CA LYS A 131 -10.12 -16.86 15.20
C LYS A 131 -10.43 -17.25 13.76
N THR A 132 -9.47 -17.87 13.06
CA THR A 132 -9.73 -18.54 11.77
C THR A 132 -10.21 -19.98 11.99
N LYS A 133 -10.64 -20.63 10.90
CA LYS A 133 -11.07 -22.05 10.92
C LYS A 133 -9.94 -23.00 11.32
N THR A 134 -8.69 -22.62 11.06
CA THR A 134 -7.51 -23.47 11.31
C THR A 134 -6.92 -23.32 12.71
N THR A 135 -7.39 -22.37 13.53
CA THR A 135 -6.95 -22.18 14.90
C THR A 135 -7.71 -23.12 15.82
N THR A 136 -7.03 -24.04 16.48
CA THR A 136 -7.61 -25.05 17.38
C THR A 136 -7.61 -24.58 18.82
N GLU A 137 -6.56 -23.88 19.26
CA GLU A 137 -6.37 -23.42 20.64
C GLU A 137 -6.16 -21.90 20.70
N LEU A 138 -6.72 -21.26 21.72
CA LEU A 138 -6.52 -19.87 22.02
C LEU A 138 -5.72 -19.72 23.32
N ALA A 139 -4.83 -18.72 23.36
CA ALA A 139 -4.08 -18.41 24.57
C ALA A 139 -5.01 -17.93 25.70
N THR A 140 -4.67 -18.19 26.95
CA THR A 140 -5.48 -17.81 28.12
C THR A 140 -5.70 -16.30 28.25
N ASN A 141 -4.80 -15.50 27.72
CA ASN A 141 -4.92 -14.04 27.66
C ASN A 141 -5.61 -13.51 26.40
N HIS A 142 -6.08 -14.38 25.49
CA HIS A 142 -6.83 -13.96 24.31
C HIS A 142 -8.22 -13.39 24.68
N ILE A 143 -8.69 -12.35 23.95
CA ILE A 143 -9.95 -11.65 24.26
C ILE A 143 -11.16 -12.57 24.29
N ALA A 144 -11.24 -13.56 23.38
CA ALA A 144 -12.34 -14.52 23.36
C ALA A 144 -12.35 -15.46 24.58
N ILE A 145 -11.22 -15.65 25.26
CA ILE A 145 -11.13 -16.41 26.52
C ILE A 145 -11.44 -15.50 27.71
N LYS A 146 -10.84 -14.28 27.73
CA LYS A 146 -11.06 -13.33 28.83
C LYS A 146 -12.47 -12.76 28.88
N LYS A 147 -13.08 -12.54 27.71
CA LYS A 147 -14.42 -11.96 27.54
C LYS A 147 -15.20 -12.73 26.47
N PRO A 148 -15.71 -13.95 26.80
CA PRO A 148 -16.40 -14.78 25.80
C PRO A 148 -17.61 -14.11 25.15
N GLY A 149 -18.29 -13.20 25.85
CA GLY A 149 -19.40 -12.42 25.31
C GLY A 149 -18.99 -11.33 24.30
N SER A 150 -17.70 -11.10 24.08
CA SER A 150 -17.21 -10.14 23.05
C SER A 150 -17.26 -10.70 21.64
N VAL A 151 -17.33 -12.02 21.49
CA VAL A 151 -17.28 -12.71 20.19
C VAL A 151 -18.54 -13.49 19.91
N PHE A 152 -18.79 -13.75 18.65
CA PHE A 152 -19.76 -14.74 18.20
C PHE A 152 -19.12 -15.73 17.21
N PRO A 153 -19.57 -17.01 17.21
CA PRO A 153 -19.14 -17.99 16.22
C PRO A 153 -19.88 -17.76 14.89
N TYR A 154 -19.18 -17.92 13.78
CA TYR A 154 -19.76 -17.84 12.44
C TYR A 154 -18.92 -18.62 11.45
N ASP A 155 -19.47 -19.63 10.81
CA ASP A 155 -18.81 -20.48 9.79
C ASP A 155 -17.40 -20.95 10.21
N GLY A 156 -17.28 -21.44 11.46
CA GLY A 156 -16.00 -21.90 12.03
C GLY A 156 -15.01 -20.80 12.44
N LEU A 157 -15.37 -19.55 12.26
CA LEU A 157 -14.63 -18.37 12.75
C LEU A 157 -15.12 -17.97 14.15
N LEU A 158 -14.32 -17.16 14.84
CA LEU A 158 -14.80 -16.29 15.92
C LEU A 158 -14.62 -14.85 15.50
N ILE A 159 -15.66 -14.05 15.66
CA ILE A 159 -15.71 -12.65 15.24
C ILE A 159 -15.96 -11.78 16.48
N LEU A 160 -15.12 -10.78 16.73
CA LEU A 160 -15.45 -9.70 17.65
C LEU A 160 -16.70 -8.99 17.13
N ASN A 161 -17.75 -8.91 17.97
CA ASN A 161 -19.02 -8.33 17.56
C ASN A 161 -18.88 -6.82 17.31
N PRO A 162 -19.01 -6.33 16.06
CA PRO A 162 -18.90 -4.89 15.76
C PRO A 162 -20.02 -4.06 16.39
N GLY A 163 -21.17 -4.69 16.72
CA GLY A 163 -22.31 -4.08 17.41
C GLY A 163 -22.04 -3.66 18.85
N LYS A 164 -20.92 -4.10 19.43
CA LYS A 164 -20.52 -3.76 20.81
C LYS A 164 -19.52 -2.62 20.84
N GLN A 165 -19.87 -1.53 21.55
CA GLN A 165 -18.97 -0.37 21.69
C GLN A 165 -17.63 -0.77 22.35
N GLU A 166 -17.68 -1.61 23.38
CA GLU A 166 -16.47 -2.06 24.07
C GLU A 166 -15.49 -2.82 23.18
N ASN A 167 -15.96 -3.47 22.11
CA ASN A 167 -15.09 -4.12 21.12
C ASN A 167 -14.43 -3.11 20.19
N ARG A 168 -15.15 -2.07 19.76
CA ARG A 168 -14.59 -0.97 18.98
C ARG A 168 -13.53 -0.22 19.78
N ASP A 169 -13.82 0.05 21.06
CA ASP A 169 -12.87 0.66 22.01
C ASP A 169 -11.62 -0.19 22.19
N TYR A 170 -11.81 -1.51 22.34
CA TYR A 170 -10.69 -2.46 22.47
C TYR A 170 -9.76 -2.45 21.25
N ILE A 171 -10.33 -2.51 20.05
CA ILE A 171 -9.53 -2.49 18.80
C ILE A 171 -8.81 -1.15 18.67
N CYS A 172 -9.49 -0.02 18.91
CA CYS A 172 -8.87 1.29 18.87
C CYS A 172 -7.74 1.45 19.90
N ASN A 173 -7.88 0.82 21.09
CA ASN A 173 -6.81 0.80 22.09
C ASN A 173 -5.59 -0.03 21.65
N VAL A 174 -5.80 -1.17 20.98
CA VAL A 174 -4.72 -1.95 20.36
C VAL A 174 -3.99 -1.12 19.29
N VAL A 175 -4.73 -0.45 18.42
CA VAL A 175 -4.14 0.41 17.38
C VAL A 175 -3.38 1.59 18.00
N LYS A 176 -3.93 2.20 19.05
CA LYS A 176 -3.25 3.27 19.78
C LYS A 176 -1.91 2.80 20.35
N ASP A 177 -1.86 1.61 20.97
CA ASP A 177 -0.61 1.01 21.49
C ASP A 177 0.43 0.82 20.37
N ILE A 178 0.01 0.35 19.17
CA ILE A 178 0.92 0.25 18.02
C ILE A 178 1.43 1.63 17.61
N VAL A 179 0.55 2.59 17.38
CA VAL A 179 0.92 3.92 16.87
C VAL A 179 1.81 4.69 17.85
N GLU A 180 1.53 4.62 19.15
CA GLU A 180 2.33 5.32 20.16
C GLU A 180 3.74 4.74 20.31
N ARG A 181 3.87 3.41 20.24
CA ARG A 181 5.14 2.70 20.55
C ARG A 181 6.04 2.47 19.34
N TYR A 182 5.47 2.34 18.15
CA TYR A 182 6.21 2.02 16.93
C TYR A 182 6.22 3.20 15.96
N ASP A 183 7.28 3.30 15.16
CA ASP A 183 7.39 4.34 14.10
C ASP A 183 6.78 3.85 12.78
N VAL A 184 5.52 3.38 12.85
CA VAL A 184 4.76 2.99 11.66
C VAL A 184 4.39 4.22 10.82
N ASP A 185 4.37 4.08 9.50
CA ASP A 185 3.96 5.12 8.56
C ASP A 185 2.45 5.09 8.30
N GLY A 186 1.81 3.95 8.56
CA GLY A 186 0.36 3.79 8.43
C GLY A 186 -0.22 2.62 9.21
N ILE A 187 -1.52 2.70 9.44
CA ILE A 187 -2.38 1.59 9.86
C ILE A 187 -3.22 1.18 8.66
N HIS A 188 -3.26 -0.10 8.37
CA HIS A 188 -4.00 -0.65 7.23
C HIS A 188 -5.03 -1.66 7.69
N ILE A 189 -6.27 -1.52 7.21
CA ILE A 189 -7.41 -2.42 7.47
C ILE A 189 -7.77 -3.14 6.16
N ASP A 190 -8.02 -4.44 6.25
CA ASP A 190 -8.54 -5.23 5.13
C ASP A 190 -10.08 -5.12 4.99
N ASP A 191 -10.71 -6.06 4.31
CA ASP A 191 -12.14 -6.07 3.99
C ASP A 191 -12.99 -6.93 4.95
N TYR A 192 -12.41 -7.46 6.04
CA TYR A 192 -13.11 -8.30 7.00
C TYR A 192 -13.75 -7.47 8.13
N PHE A 193 -14.86 -6.79 7.83
CA PHE A 193 -15.67 -6.05 8.82
C PHE A 193 -16.66 -6.99 9.49
N TYR A 194 -17.85 -7.20 8.93
CA TYR A 194 -18.65 -8.37 9.24
C TYR A 194 -18.16 -9.56 8.43
N PRO A 195 -18.44 -10.82 8.87
CA PRO A 195 -17.96 -12.01 8.15
C PRO A 195 -18.61 -12.11 6.77
N TYR A 196 -17.91 -12.73 5.83
CA TYR A 196 -18.46 -13.05 4.51
C TYR A 196 -19.68 -13.96 4.66
N PRO A 197 -20.75 -13.74 3.87
CA PRO A 197 -21.94 -14.56 3.94
C PRO A 197 -21.64 -16.04 3.74
N ALA A 198 -22.12 -16.89 4.63
CA ALA A 198 -22.06 -18.35 4.52
C ALA A 198 -23.45 -18.92 4.34
N ALA A 199 -23.58 -19.90 3.43
CA ALA A 199 -24.87 -20.51 3.10
C ALA A 199 -25.54 -21.11 4.34
N GLY A 200 -26.82 -20.79 4.56
CA GLY A 200 -27.61 -21.30 5.69
C GLY A 200 -27.24 -20.71 7.06
N GLN A 201 -26.36 -19.69 7.13
CA GLN A 201 -26.00 -19.06 8.39
C GLN A 201 -26.47 -17.60 8.45
N SER A 202 -26.89 -17.18 9.63
CA SER A 202 -27.18 -15.78 9.97
C SER A 202 -26.20 -15.30 11.03
N ILE A 203 -25.86 -14.02 10.99
CA ILE A 203 -25.01 -13.38 11.99
C ILE A 203 -25.81 -13.29 13.30
N PRO A 204 -25.32 -13.84 14.42
CA PRO A 204 -26.08 -13.92 15.68
C PRO A 204 -25.92 -12.66 16.53
N ASP A 205 -26.40 -11.52 16.02
CA ASP A 205 -26.34 -10.19 16.65
C ASP A 205 -27.73 -9.62 17.03
N ASP A 206 -28.71 -10.52 17.22
CA ASP A 206 -30.10 -10.13 17.55
C ASP A 206 -30.24 -9.40 18.88
N ALA A 207 -29.48 -9.81 19.89
CA ALA A 207 -29.52 -9.18 21.22
C ALA A 207 -28.99 -7.74 21.13
N GLU A 208 -27.81 -7.56 20.54
CA GLU A 208 -27.20 -6.26 20.38
C GLU A 208 -28.05 -5.31 19.54
N PHE A 209 -28.68 -5.82 18.48
CA PHE A 209 -29.59 -5.01 17.66
C PHE A 209 -30.80 -4.54 18.44
N ARG A 210 -31.41 -5.39 19.30
CA ARG A 210 -32.55 -4.99 20.15
C ARG A 210 -32.15 -3.96 21.19
N GLU A 211 -30.97 -4.13 21.79
CA GLU A 211 -30.52 -3.31 22.90
C GLU A 211 -29.87 -1.98 22.49
N ASN A 212 -29.17 -1.99 21.35
CA ASN A 212 -28.27 -0.90 20.96
C ASN A 212 -28.50 -0.40 19.52
N ASN A 213 -29.73 -0.45 18.99
CA ASN A 213 -30.00 -0.05 17.61
C ASN A 213 -29.99 1.48 17.36
N ASN A 214 -29.93 2.28 18.42
CA ASN A 214 -29.90 3.75 18.31
C ASN A 214 -31.05 4.35 17.48
N GLY A 215 -32.22 3.67 17.47
CA GLY A 215 -33.38 4.07 16.66
C GLY A 215 -33.32 3.62 15.20
N ILE A 216 -32.28 2.94 14.76
CA ILE A 216 -32.14 2.37 13.41
C ILE A 216 -32.98 1.08 13.30
N LYS A 217 -34.00 1.09 12.47
CA LYS A 217 -34.96 -0.01 12.34
C LYS A 217 -34.45 -1.14 11.41
N ASN A 218 -33.64 -0.80 10.41
CA ASN A 218 -33.09 -1.76 9.47
C ASN A 218 -31.79 -2.34 10.04
N ARG A 219 -31.69 -3.68 10.13
CA ARG A 219 -30.50 -4.34 10.68
C ARG A 219 -29.26 -4.14 9.83
N GLY A 220 -29.36 -4.13 8.51
CA GLY A 220 -28.24 -3.86 7.60
C GLY A 220 -27.69 -2.44 7.80
N ASP A 221 -28.57 -1.46 7.95
CA ASP A 221 -28.17 -0.07 8.25
C ASP A 221 -27.49 0.04 9.61
N TRP A 222 -28.00 -0.65 10.62
CA TRP A 222 -27.39 -0.69 11.94
C TRP A 222 -26.00 -1.35 11.94
N ARG A 223 -25.82 -2.43 11.18
CA ARG A 223 -24.50 -3.05 11.02
C ARG A 223 -23.51 -2.10 10.34
N ARG A 224 -23.95 -1.41 9.28
CA ARG A 224 -23.14 -0.36 8.62
C ARG A 224 -22.80 0.79 9.58
N ASP A 225 -23.76 1.23 10.36
CA ASP A 225 -23.53 2.28 11.37
C ASP A 225 -22.45 1.87 12.39
N ASN A 226 -22.47 0.62 12.89
CA ASN A 226 -21.44 0.11 13.78
C ASN A 226 -20.03 0.13 13.15
N VAL A 227 -19.92 -0.23 11.87
CA VAL A 227 -18.64 -0.19 11.15
C VAL A 227 -18.22 1.26 10.88
N ASN A 228 -19.17 2.15 10.55
CA ASN A 228 -18.91 3.58 10.37
C ASN A 228 -18.41 4.24 11.65
N LEU A 229 -19.03 3.92 12.78
CA LEU A 229 -18.59 4.38 14.11
C LEU A 229 -17.18 3.90 14.43
N PHE A 230 -16.87 2.63 14.12
CA PHE A 230 -15.53 2.08 14.28
C PHE A 230 -14.51 2.84 13.41
N MET A 231 -14.79 3.02 12.13
CA MET A 231 -13.86 3.69 11.20
C MET A 231 -13.58 5.14 11.60
N LYS A 232 -14.61 5.88 12.02
CA LYS A 232 -14.46 7.22 12.54
C LYS A 232 -13.58 7.24 13.79
N GLN A 233 -13.88 6.39 14.77
CA GLN A 233 -13.13 6.29 16.01
C GLN A 233 -11.68 5.88 15.80
N LEU A 234 -11.43 4.94 14.90
CA LEU A 234 -10.08 4.50 14.50
C LEU A 234 -9.28 5.67 13.93
N TYR A 235 -9.85 6.38 12.97
CA TYR A 235 -9.22 7.54 12.32
C TYR A 235 -8.84 8.61 13.36
N GLU A 236 -9.79 8.99 14.22
CA GLU A 236 -9.57 9.97 15.29
C GLU A 236 -8.49 9.49 16.28
N THR A 237 -8.48 8.19 16.61
CA THR A 237 -7.50 7.59 17.54
C THR A 237 -6.09 7.66 16.97
N VAL A 238 -5.90 7.28 15.70
CA VAL A 238 -4.59 7.31 15.04
C VAL A 238 -4.06 8.73 14.94
N HIS A 239 -4.86 9.66 14.40
CA HIS A 239 -4.41 11.04 14.18
C HIS A 239 -4.24 11.85 15.47
N LYS A 240 -4.95 11.48 16.53
CA LYS A 240 -4.73 12.06 17.87
C LYS A 240 -3.39 11.60 18.47
N ALA A 241 -3.00 10.35 18.24
CA ALA A 241 -1.73 9.80 18.72
C ALA A 241 -0.54 10.33 17.90
N LYS A 242 -0.59 10.18 16.58
CA LYS A 242 0.43 10.68 15.64
C LYS A 242 -0.25 11.20 14.36
N PRO A 243 -0.39 12.50 14.16
CA PRO A 243 -1.15 13.09 13.05
C PRO A 243 -0.65 12.71 11.65
N TRP A 244 0.60 12.28 11.51
CA TRP A 244 1.21 11.90 10.24
C TRP A 244 1.07 10.42 9.89
N VAL A 245 0.58 9.56 10.81
CA VAL A 245 0.37 8.14 10.54
C VAL A 245 -0.92 7.99 9.73
N LYS A 246 -0.80 7.39 8.56
CA LYS A 246 -1.89 7.21 7.60
C LYS A 246 -2.86 6.13 8.05
N VAL A 247 -4.14 6.31 7.77
CA VAL A 247 -5.17 5.27 7.92
C VAL A 247 -5.64 4.84 6.54
N GLY A 248 -5.37 3.60 6.16
CA GLY A 248 -5.75 3.02 4.89
C GLY A 248 -6.70 1.85 5.02
N VAL A 249 -7.52 1.65 3.99
CA VAL A 249 -8.45 0.52 3.90
C VAL A 249 -8.31 -0.15 2.55
N SER A 250 -8.25 -1.49 2.53
CA SER A 250 -8.37 -2.28 1.30
C SER A 250 -9.72 -3.02 1.28
N PRO A 251 -10.79 -2.36 0.84
CA PRO A 251 -12.11 -2.96 0.79
C PRO A 251 -12.18 -4.00 -0.34
N PHE A 252 -13.18 -4.88 -0.28
CA PHE A 252 -13.53 -5.77 -1.38
C PHE A 252 -13.73 -4.97 -2.67
N GLY A 253 -13.41 -5.54 -3.84
CA GLY A 253 -13.37 -4.80 -5.10
C GLY A 253 -14.69 -4.23 -5.60
N ILE A 254 -15.83 -4.79 -5.19
CA ILE A 254 -17.18 -4.33 -5.56
C ILE A 254 -17.79 -3.58 -4.39
N TYR A 255 -18.09 -2.27 -4.57
CA TYR A 255 -18.84 -1.52 -3.56
C TYR A 255 -20.30 -1.95 -3.52
N ARG A 256 -21.01 -1.80 -4.64
CA ARG A 256 -22.38 -2.32 -4.89
C ARG A 256 -22.54 -2.72 -6.35
N ASN A 257 -23.35 -3.73 -6.60
CA ASN A 257 -23.76 -4.10 -7.97
C ASN A 257 -24.82 -3.12 -8.48
N GLN A 258 -24.85 -2.87 -9.78
CA GLN A 258 -25.87 -2.02 -10.41
C GLN A 258 -27.31 -2.53 -10.16
N LYS A 259 -27.48 -3.86 -10.01
CA LYS A 259 -28.78 -4.47 -9.67
C LYS A 259 -29.23 -4.08 -8.25
N SER A 260 -28.31 -3.93 -7.31
CA SER A 260 -28.60 -3.53 -5.92
C SER A 260 -28.82 -2.02 -5.80
N ASP A 261 -28.08 -1.24 -6.59
CA ASP A 261 -28.23 0.21 -6.66
C ASP A 261 -28.02 0.71 -8.10
N PRO A 262 -29.09 1.01 -8.82
CA PRO A 262 -29.00 1.48 -10.22
C PRO A 262 -28.27 2.81 -10.42
N ASN A 263 -28.17 3.66 -9.37
CA ASN A 263 -27.59 5.00 -9.46
C ASN A 263 -26.08 5.00 -9.30
N ILE A 264 -25.57 4.24 -8.32
CA ILE A 264 -24.14 4.25 -7.97
C ILE A 264 -23.46 2.90 -8.15
N GLY A 265 -24.21 1.80 -8.30
CA GLY A 265 -23.65 0.46 -8.45
C GLY A 265 -22.84 0.28 -9.72
N SER A 266 -21.82 -0.56 -9.67
CA SER A 266 -21.02 -0.97 -10.83
C SER A 266 -21.73 -2.08 -11.62
N LYS A 267 -21.40 -2.21 -12.92
CA LYS A 267 -21.88 -3.30 -13.79
C LYS A 267 -21.19 -4.62 -13.43
N THR A 268 -21.51 -5.12 -12.24
CA THR A 268 -20.92 -6.32 -11.64
C THR A 268 -22.01 -7.23 -11.08
N ASN A 269 -21.64 -8.47 -10.74
CA ASN A 269 -22.52 -9.44 -10.10
C ASN A 269 -21.70 -10.32 -9.14
N GLY A 270 -21.44 -9.82 -7.94
CA GLY A 270 -20.64 -10.49 -6.93
C GLY A 270 -20.94 -9.97 -5.53
N LEU A 271 -20.17 -10.45 -4.55
CA LEU A 271 -20.23 -9.98 -3.16
C LEU A 271 -19.96 -8.46 -3.12
N GLN A 272 -20.60 -7.75 -2.21
CA GLN A 272 -20.63 -6.30 -2.14
C GLN A 272 -20.16 -5.81 -0.76
N ASN A 273 -19.36 -4.74 -0.74
CA ASN A 273 -18.99 -4.10 0.51
C ASN A 273 -20.21 -3.64 1.31
N TYR A 274 -21.07 -2.86 0.67
CA TYR A 274 -22.18 -2.17 1.32
C TYR A 274 -23.25 -3.13 1.83
N ASP A 275 -23.69 -4.06 0.99
CA ASP A 275 -24.84 -4.92 1.30
C ASP A 275 -24.45 -6.21 2.06
N ASP A 276 -23.29 -6.78 1.75
CA ASP A 276 -22.89 -8.10 2.28
C ASP A 276 -21.89 -8.00 3.44
N LEU A 277 -20.96 -7.03 3.39
CA LEU A 277 -19.93 -6.82 4.42
C LEU A 277 -20.25 -5.63 5.35
N TYR A 278 -21.35 -4.93 5.08
CA TYR A 278 -21.82 -3.76 5.85
C TYR A 278 -20.75 -2.65 5.94
N ALA A 279 -19.98 -2.48 4.88
CA ALA A 279 -18.89 -1.53 4.77
C ALA A 279 -19.25 -0.37 3.83
N ASP A 280 -19.59 0.79 4.38
CA ASP A 280 -19.91 2.00 3.62
C ASP A 280 -18.65 2.82 3.33
N VAL A 281 -17.82 2.28 2.44
CA VAL A 281 -16.52 2.87 2.07
C VAL A 281 -16.67 4.27 1.49
N LEU A 282 -17.73 4.56 0.74
CA LEU A 282 -17.96 5.90 0.20
C LEU A 282 -18.26 6.92 1.30
N MET A 283 -18.97 6.53 2.35
CA MET A 283 -19.17 7.38 3.52
C MET A 283 -17.82 7.72 4.17
N TRP A 284 -16.91 6.75 4.31
CA TRP A 284 -15.61 6.98 4.93
C TRP A 284 -14.73 7.90 4.10
N VAL A 285 -14.71 7.73 2.77
CA VAL A 285 -14.01 8.62 1.84
C VAL A 285 -14.55 10.05 1.92
N ASN A 286 -15.88 10.21 1.86
CA ASN A 286 -16.53 11.51 1.81
C ASN A 286 -16.40 12.28 3.13
N ASN A 287 -16.42 11.57 4.28
CA ASN A 287 -16.22 12.18 5.60
C ASN A 287 -14.74 12.30 6.01
N GLY A 288 -13.82 11.77 5.21
CA GLY A 288 -12.39 11.82 5.50
C GLY A 288 -11.97 10.94 6.68
N TRP A 289 -12.63 9.79 6.87
CA TRP A 289 -12.29 8.80 7.91
C TRP A 289 -11.28 7.75 7.43
N LEU A 290 -10.59 8.04 6.34
CA LEU A 290 -9.43 7.32 5.85
C LEU A 290 -8.53 8.29 5.06
N ASP A 291 -7.24 7.95 4.94
CA ASP A 291 -6.27 8.74 4.19
C ASP A 291 -6.03 8.18 2.78
N TYR A 292 -6.23 6.88 2.59
CA TYR A 292 -6.20 6.25 1.26
C TYR A 292 -7.12 5.04 1.20
N CYS A 293 -7.61 4.76 -0.01
CA CYS A 293 -8.41 3.58 -0.32
C CYS A 293 -7.64 2.68 -1.28
N ALA A 294 -7.58 1.37 -0.97
CA ALA A 294 -6.87 0.38 -1.79
C ALA A 294 -7.78 -0.81 -2.15
N PRO A 295 -8.85 -0.61 -2.97
CA PRO A 295 -9.80 -1.67 -3.29
C PRO A 295 -9.11 -2.86 -3.96
N GLN A 296 -9.51 -4.07 -3.57
CA GLN A 296 -8.94 -5.34 -4.03
C GLN A 296 -9.54 -5.73 -5.39
N LEU A 297 -8.94 -5.25 -6.49
CA LEU A 297 -9.39 -5.57 -7.86
C LEU A 297 -8.70 -6.82 -8.39
N TYR A 298 -8.94 -7.95 -7.72
CA TYR A 298 -8.22 -9.21 -7.95
C TYR A 298 -8.70 -10.02 -9.16
N TRP A 299 -9.45 -9.42 -10.09
CA TRP A 299 -9.93 -10.08 -11.29
C TRP A 299 -9.18 -9.65 -12.54
N GLU A 300 -9.32 -10.44 -13.58
CA GLU A 300 -8.82 -10.11 -14.91
C GLU A 300 -9.74 -9.09 -15.63
N ILE A 301 -9.19 -8.40 -16.61
CA ILE A 301 -9.96 -7.65 -17.61
C ILE A 301 -10.80 -8.65 -18.39
N GLY A 302 -12.11 -8.38 -18.51
CA GLY A 302 -13.07 -9.26 -19.16
C GLY A 302 -13.71 -10.30 -18.23
N HIS A 303 -13.46 -10.27 -16.92
CA HIS A 303 -14.11 -11.15 -15.97
C HIS A 303 -15.63 -10.92 -15.94
N LYS A 304 -16.43 -11.97 -16.16
CA LYS A 304 -17.90 -11.86 -16.36
C LYS A 304 -18.65 -11.18 -15.20
N ALA A 305 -18.27 -11.46 -13.97
CA ALA A 305 -18.97 -10.97 -12.78
C ALA A 305 -18.33 -9.70 -12.18
N ALA A 306 -17.03 -9.47 -12.43
CA ALA A 306 -16.27 -8.40 -11.78
C ALA A 306 -15.12 -7.94 -12.68
N ASP A 307 -15.47 -7.40 -13.86
CA ASP A 307 -14.49 -6.93 -14.83
C ASP A 307 -13.60 -5.83 -14.23
N TYR A 308 -12.28 -6.03 -14.28
CA TYR A 308 -11.29 -5.11 -13.77
C TYR A 308 -11.42 -3.69 -14.36
N SER A 309 -11.63 -3.58 -15.68
CA SER A 309 -11.75 -2.28 -16.36
C SER A 309 -12.98 -1.50 -15.91
N THR A 310 -14.07 -2.20 -15.62
CA THR A 310 -15.30 -1.63 -15.07
C THR A 310 -15.05 -1.12 -13.64
N LEU A 311 -14.42 -1.94 -12.82
CA LEU A 311 -14.20 -1.64 -11.40
C LEU A 311 -13.20 -0.49 -11.19
N ILE A 312 -12.05 -0.49 -11.88
CA ILE A 312 -11.06 0.59 -11.72
C ILE A 312 -11.62 1.96 -12.15
N LYS A 313 -12.43 2.01 -13.22
CA LYS A 313 -13.10 3.23 -13.67
C LYS A 313 -14.15 3.68 -12.65
N TRP A 314 -14.88 2.73 -12.07
CA TRP A 314 -15.86 3.01 -11.03
C TRP A 314 -15.18 3.60 -9.78
N TRP A 315 -14.15 2.96 -9.27
CA TRP A 315 -13.39 3.47 -8.11
C TRP A 315 -12.75 4.82 -8.40
N ASN A 316 -12.18 5.01 -9.59
CA ASN A 316 -11.64 6.31 -10.00
C ASN A 316 -12.70 7.44 -9.97
N LYS A 317 -13.94 7.13 -10.38
CA LYS A 317 -15.06 8.10 -10.32
C LYS A 317 -15.43 8.47 -8.88
N TYR A 318 -15.37 7.52 -7.95
CA TYR A 318 -15.86 7.69 -6.58
C TYR A 318 -14.74 7.84 -5.53
N ALA A 319 -13.49 8.00 -5.95
CA ALA A 319 -12.33 8.17 -5.04
C ALA A 319 -12.41 9.43 -4.16
N GLY A 320 -13.25 10.40 -4.52
CA GLY A 320 -13.35 11.66 -3.81
C GLY A 320 -12.03 12.44 -3.84
N ASN A 321 -11.63 12.98 -2.70
CA ASN A 321 -10.37 13.70 -2.53
C ASN A 321 -9.30 12.86 -1.79
N ARG A 322 -9.43 11.53 -1.77
CA ARG A 322 -8.47 10.58 -1.18
C ARG A 322 -7.71 9.84 -2.27
N PRO A 323 -6.39 9.62 -2.11
CA PRO A 323 -5.62 8.80 -3.03
C PRO A 323 -6.21 7.40 -3.16
N LEU A 324 -6.30 6.93 -4.40
CA LEU A 324 -6.75 5.58 -4.75
C LEU A 324 -5.53 4.75 -5.14
N PHE A 325 -5.29 3.65 -4.42
CA PHE A 325 -4.26 2.67 -4.74
C PHE A 325 -4.95 1.35 -5.15
N ILE A 326 -4.63 0.80 -6.30
CA ILE A 326 -5.32 -0.38 -6.79
C ILE A 326 -4.67 -1.64 -6.22
N GLY A 327 -5.46 -2.45 -5.50
CA GLY A 327 -5.06 -3.80 -5.11
C GLY A 327 -5.04 -4.72 -6.32
N GLU A 328 -3.87 -5.28 -6.62
CA GLU A 328 -3.60 -6.09 -7.81
C GLU A 328 -3.23 -7.52 -7.43
N ASP A 329 -3.94 -8.53 -7.95
CA ASP A 329 -3.55 -9.94 -7.81
C ASP A 329 -2.51 -10.30 -8.89
N VAL A 330 -1.28 -10.52 -8.44
CA VAL A 330 -0.13 -10.82 -9.28
C VAL A 330 -0.34 -12.10 -10.09
N GLU A 331 -0.79 -13.17 -9.43
CA GLU A 331 -0.92 -14.49 -10.06
C GLU A 331 -2.03 -14.50 -11.12
N ARG A 332 -3.19 -13.87 -10.81
CA ARG A 332 -4.31 -13.78 -11.76
C ARG A 332 -3.99 -12.89 -12.95
N THR A 333 -3.18 -11.84 -12.73
CA THR A 333 -2.81 -10.93 -13.82
C THR A 333 -1.97 -11.61 -14.89
N VAL A 334 -1.13 -12.56 -14.49
CA VAL A 334 -0.11 -13.11 -15.40
C VAL A 334 -0.26 -14.58 -15.77
N LYS A 335 -0.97 -15.43 -15.05
CA LYS A 335 -1.30 -16.84 -15.40
C LYS A 335 -0.26 -17.59 -16.29
N LYS A 336 1.00 -17.60 -16.02
CA LYS A 336 2.12 -18.03 -16.86
C LYS A 336 2.57 -16.94 -17.85
N ALA A 337 2.59 -15.68 -17.43
CA ALA A 337 2.91 -14.56 -18.27
C ALA A 337 4.23 -14.75 -18.99
N ASP A 338 4.14 -14.49 -20.26
CA ASP A 338 5.26 -14.30 -21.13
C ASP A 338 5.19 -12.88 -21.68
N LEU A 339 6.30 -12.14 -21.63
CA LEU A 339 6.42 -10.81 -22.25
C LEU A 339 6.08 -10.86 -23.75
N ASN A 340 6.29 -11.98 -24.38
CA ASN A 340 6.05 -12.21 -25.81
C ASN A 340 4.63 -12.67 -26.12
N ASN A 341 3.78 -12.88 -25.08
CA ASN A 341 2.40 -13.30 -25.26
C ASN A 341 1.41 -12.40 -24.53
N PRO A 342 1.06 -11.23 -25.11
CA PRO A 342 0.15 -10.26 -24.50
C PRO A 342 -1.24 -10.80 -24.19
N SER A 343 -1.68 -11.87 -24.87
CA SER A 343 -3.01 -12.47 -24.63
C SER A 343 -3.12 -13.16 -23.26
N ILE A 344 -1.99 -13.57 -22.68
CA ILE A 344 -1.93 -14.20 -21.35
C ILE A 344 -1.60 -13.14 -20.27
N ASN A 345 -0.76 -12.16 -20.61
CA ASN A 345 -0.27 -11.15 -19.70
C ASN A 345 -1.11 -9.87 -19.80
N GLN A 346 -1.91 -9.59 -18.75
CA GLN A 346 -2.73 -8.39 -18.70
C GLN A 346 -2.03 -7.16 -18.08
N MET A 347 -0.77 -7.27 -17.65
CA MET A 347 -0.03 -6.14 -17.09
C MET A 347 -0.05 -4.89 -18.00
N PRO A 348 0.23 -4.99 -19.33
CA PRO A 348 0.22 -3.80 -20.18
C PRO A 348 -1.11 -3.05 -20.16
N ALA A 349 -2.22 -3.78 -20.25
CA ALA A 349 -3.55 -3.18 -20.25
C ALA A 349 -3.94 -2.59 -18.90
N LYS A 350 -3.59 -3.26 -17.79
CA LYS A 350 -3.86 -2.77 -16.43
C LYS A 350 -3.02 -1.53 -16.11
N PHE A 351 -1.71 -1.55 -16.35
CA PHE A 351 -0.85 -0.38 -16.15
C PHE A 351 -1.22 0.81 -17.04
N LYS A 352 -1.72 0.55 -18.27
CA LYS A 352 -2.29 1.61 -19.11
C LYS A 352 -3.50 2.27 -18.43
N LEU A 353 -4.43 1.50 -17.88
CA LEU A 353 -5.59 2.02 -17.14
C LEU A 353 -5.16 2.84 -15.90
N HIS A 354 -4.14 2.39 -15.16
CA HIS A 354 -3.60 3.15 -14.02
C HIS A 354 -3.11 4.54 -14.46
N ASN A 355 -2.39 4.62 -15.58
CA ASN A 355 -1.84 5.89 -16.06
C ASN A 355 -2.89 6.83 -16.65
N GLU A 356 -3.99 6.30 -17.18
CA GLU A 356 -5.07 7.08 -17.79
C GLU A 356 -6.06 7.65 -16.76
N LEU A 357 -6.13 7.08 -15.55
CA LEU A 357 -7.12 7.42 -14.55
C LEU A 357 -6.55 8.37 -13.47
N PRO A 358 -7.00 9.64 -13.43
CA PRO A 358 -6.31 10.68 -12.68
C PRO A 358 -6.31 10.51 -11.16
N ASN A 359 -7.29 9.77 -10.60
CA ASN A 359 -7.37 9.53 -9.16
C ASN A 359 -6.62 8.26 -8.72
N VAL A 360 -6.19 7.42 -9.66
CA VAL A 360 -5.31 6.28 -9.38
C VAL A 360 -3.91 6.81 -9.11
N LYS A 361 -3.42 6.65 -7.88
CA LYS A 361 -2.14 7.18 -7.39
C LYS A 361 -1.17 6.08 -6.99
N GLY A 362 -1.47 4.84 -7.33
CA GLY A 362 -0.57 3.74 -7.07
C GLY A 362 -1.23 2.37 -7.12
N THR A 363 -0.41 1.38 -6.80
CA THR A 363 -0.76 -0.04 -6.85
C THR A 363 -0.26 -0.71 -5.58
N VAL A 364 -1.03 -1.67 -5.08
CA VAL A 364 -0.61 -2.58 -4.00
C VAL A 364 -0.68 -4.00 -4.51
N LEU A 365 0.44 -4.69 -4.49
CA LEU A 365 0.60 -6.02 -5.07
C LEU A 365 0.21 -7.12 -4.08
N TRP A 366 -0.76 -7.93 -4.44
CA TRP A 366 -1.12 -9.14 -3.72
C TRP A 366 -0.44 -10.32 -4.41
N TYR A 367 0.54 -10.91 -3.85
CA TYR A 367 1.25 -10.61 -2.60
C TYR A 367 2.76 -10.60 -2.83
N ALA A 368 3.54 -10.10 -1.87
CA ALA A 368 4.99 -9.91 -1.99
C ALA A 368 5.74 -11.16 -2.46
N LYS A 369 5.44 -12.34 -1.90
CA LYS A 369 6.10 -13.60 -2.29
C LYS A 369 5.84 -13.95 -3.77
N ALA A 370 4.63 -13.72 -4.29
CA ALA A 370 4.33 -13.98 -5.71
C ALA A 370 5.15 -13.09 -6.66
N VAL A 371 5.41 -11.83 -6.26
CA VAL A 371 6.31 -10.93 -6.99
C VAL A 371 7.74 -11.46 -6.96
N VAL A 372 8.27 -11.74 -5.76
CA VAL A 372 9.67 -12.16 -5.56
C VAL A 372 9.96 -13.54 -6.17
N ASP A 373 8.98 -14.44 -6.19
CA ASP A 373 9.07 -15.72 -6.90
C ASP A 373 9.00 -15.56 -8.43
N ASN A 374 8.84 -14.34 -8.90
CA ASN A 374 8.73 -13.99 -10.33
C ASN A 374 7.66 -14.79 -11.07
N VAL A 375 6.48 -14.99 -10.43
CA VAL A 375 5.38 -15.74 -11.01
C VAL A 375 5.02 -15.15 -12.39
N GLY A 376 5.04 -15.98 -13.42
CA GLY A 376 4.73 -15.58 -14.79
C GLY A 376 5.56 -14.40 -15.30
N ASN A 377 6.81 -14.29 -14.87
CA ASN A 377 7.74 -13.21 -15.22
C ASN A 377 7.32 -11.80 -14.74
N TYR A 378 6.43 -11.72 -13.75
CA TYR A 378 5.87 -10.46 -13.24
C TYR A 378 6.95 -9.49 -12.73
N GLN A 379 7.86 -10.00 -11.89
CA GLN A 379 8.94 -9.22 -11.28
C GLN A 379 9.83 -8.55 -12.33
N ASN A 380 10.29 -9.33 -13.33
CA ASN A 380 11.17 -8.81 -14.37
C ASN A 380 10.50 -7.73 -15.22
N VAL A 381 9.21 -7.90 -15.53
CA VAL A 381 8.44 -6.89 -16.27
C VAL A 381 8.26 -5.63 -15.44
N LEU A 382 7.91 -5.79 -14.15
CA LEU A 382 7.74 -4.68 -13.22
C LEU A 382 9.02 -3.84 -13.13
N ARG A 383 10.15 -4.49 -12.83
CA ARG A 383 11.48 -3.88 -12.66
C ARG A 383 12.00 -3.19 -13.92
N ASN A 384 11.84 -3.81 -15.08
CA ASN A 384 12.49 -3.34 -16.30
C ASN A 384 11.61 -2.44 -17.17
N VAL A 385 10.27 -2.46 -16.96
CA VAL A 385 9.32 -1.74 -17.80
C VAL A 385 8.53 -0.72 -16.99
N TYR A 386 7.70 -1.16 -16.04
CA TYR A 386 6.73 -0.27 -15.40
C TYR A 386 7.30 0.54 -14.24
N TRP A 387 8.11 -0.08 -13.39
CA TRP A 387 8.72 0.57 -12.22
C TRP A 387 10.24 0.70 -12.33
N LYS A 388 10.74 0.79 -13.54
CA LYS A 388 12.17 0.94 -13.85
C LYS A 388 12.85 2.11 -13.10
N ASN A 389 12.14 3.22 -12.94
CA ASN A 389 12.63 4.38 -12.21
C ASN A 389 12.02 4.41 -10.80
N PRO A 390 12.74 4.87 -9.77
CA PRO A 390 12.17 5.12 -8.45
C PRO A 390 10.99 6.09 -8.53
N SER A 391 10.09 6.04 -7.56
CA SER A 391 8.99 6.99 -7.44
C SER A 391 8.83 7.44 -6.00
N LEU A 392 8.53 8.72 -5.81
CA LEU A 392 8.18 9.26 -4.50
C LEU A 392 6.74 8.88 -4.14
N GLN A 393 6.44 8.85 -2.85
CA GLN A 393 5.08 8.63 -2.35
C GLN A 393 4.15 9.79 -2.75
N PRO A 394 2.86 9.54 -3.00
CA PRO A 394 1.87 10.59 -3.22
C PRO A 394 1.77 11.54 -2.02
N LEU A 395 1.51 12.81 -2.30
CA LEU A 395 1.27 13.82 -1.27
C LEU A 395 -0.12 13.61 -0.63
N MET A 396 -0.21 14.00 0.64
CA MET A 396 -1.45 14.02 1.41
C MET A 396 -1.73 15.43 1.94
N PRO A 397 -2.06 16.39 1.06
CA PRO A 397 -2.16 17.81 1.41
C PRO A 397 -3.27 18.12 2.42
N PHE A 398 -4.23 17.22 2.58
CA PHE A 398 -5.30 17.32 3.58
C PHE A 398 -4.81 17.01 5.01
N ILE A 399 -3.63 16.37 5.19
CA ILE A 399 -2.97 16.18 6.49
C ILE A 399 -1.93 17.30 6.69
N ASP A 400 -1.02 17.48 5.75
CA ASP A 400 -0.01 18.52 5.73
C ASP A 400 0.51 18.78 4.31
N ASN A 401 0.81 20.06 4.02
CA ASN A 401 1.36 20.50 2.74
C ASN A 401 2.64 21.35 2.88
N LYS A 402 3.26 21.30 4.06
CA LYS A 402 4.42 22.13 4.40
C LYS A 402 5.71 21.34 4.22
N ALA A 403 6.49 21.70 3.20
CA ALA A 403 7.78 21.06 2.97
C ALA A 403 8.84 21.46 4.02
N PRO A 404 9.78 20.55 4.32
CA PRO A 404 10.92 20.84 5.18
C PRO A 404 11.85 21.88 4.54
N LYS A 405 12.79 22.39 5.31
CA LYS A 405 13.86 23.26 4.78
C LYS A 405 14.82 22.45 3.92
N LYS A 406 15.42 23.10 2.92
CA LYS A 406 16.48 22.49 2.10
C LYS A 406 17.68 22.06 2.94
N VAL A 407 18.36 21.02 2.51
CA VAL A 407 19.61 20.53 3.13
C VAL A 407 20.68 21.63 3.16
N LYS A 408 21.59 21.55 4.13
CA LYS A 408 22.71 22.48 4.30
C LYS A 408 24.04 21.77 4.09
N GLY A 409 25.10 22.52 3.86
CA GLY A 409 26.46 22.01 3.84
C GLY A 409 26.72 20.90 2.82
N LEU A 410 26.00 20.89 1.67
CA LEU A 410 26.21 19.90 0.63
C LEU A 410 27.65 19.97 0.12
N LYS A 411 28.40 18.87 0.23
CA LYS A 411 29.78 18.71 -0.17
C LYS A 411 29.95 17.43 -0.99
N PHE A 412 30.93 17.42 -1.88
CA PHE A 412 31.36 16.25 -2.63
C PHE A 412 32.82 16.01 -2.29
N LEU A 413 33.13 14.86 -1.74
CA LEU A 413 34.44 14.52 -1.20
C LEU A 413 34.83 13.12 -1.65
N SER A 414 36.13 12.87 -1.77
CA SER A 414 36.68 11.52 -1.89
C SER A 414 37.02 10.98 -0.51
N VAL A 415 36.53 9.81 -0.17
CA VAL A 415 36.75 9.12 1.12
C VAL A 415 37.13 7.69 0.82
N ASP A 416 38.32 7.26 1.19
CA ASP A 416 38.82 5.89 0.97
C ASP A 416 38.72 5.40 -0.48
N GLY A 417 38.91 6.31 -1.45
CA GLY A 417 38.82 6.04 -2.87
C GLY A 417 37.40 6.13 -3.46
N ASP A 418 36.39 6.26 -2.63
CA ASP A 418 35.00 6.46 -3.06
C ASP A 418 34.64 7.95 -3.11
N ASN A 419 33.83 8.33 -4.07
CA ASN A 419 33.26 9.67 -4.13
C ASN A 419 31.92 9.69 -3.41
N VAL A 420 31.79 10.60 -2.46
CA VAL A 420 30.62 10.66 -1.56
C VAL A 420 30.07 12.08 -1.49
N LEU A 421 28.76 12.20 -1.61
CA LEU A 421 28.02 13.41 -1.25
C LEU A 421 27.69 13.36 0.23
N PHE A 422 27.92 14.48 0.95
CA PHE A 422 27.50 14.69 2.32
C PHE A 422 26.66 15.95 2.45
N TRP A 423 25.72 15.93 3.35
CA TRP A 423 24.92 17.10 3.71
C TRP A 423 24.55 17.09 5.20
N THR A 424 24.04 18.21 5.67
CA THR A 424 23.54 18.34 7.03
C THR A 424 22.03 18.37 7.04
N LYS A 425 21.41 17.57 7.92
CA LYS A 425 19.96 17.57 8.18
C LYS A 425 19.50 19.00 8.50
N PRO A 426 18.48 19.54 7.81
CA PRO A 426 17.90 20.83 8.16
C PRO A 426 17.13 20.73 9.48
N LYS A 427 17.22 21.75 10.32
CA LYS A 427 16.45 21.81 11.57
C LYS A 427 14.99 22.17 11.27
N GLY A 428 14.07 21.26 11.61
CA GLY A 428 12.63 21.48 11.67
C GLY A 428 12.20 22.14 12.99
N LYS A 429 10.93 22.53 13.08
CA LYS A 429 10.29 23.03 14.33
C LYS A 429 9.31 22.00 14.93
N GLY A 430 9.00 20.94 14.21
CA GLY A 430 8.10 19.87 14.58
C GLY A 430 7.90 18.90 13.43
N TRP A 431 7.03 17.91 13.61
CA TRP A 431 6.85 16.83 12.64
C TRP A 431 6.50 17.30 11.21
N LYS A 432 5.82 18.45 11.06
CA LYS A 432 5.42 19.03 9.77
C LYS A 432 6.57 19.54 8.90
N ASP A 433 7.70 19.86 9.49
CA ASP A 433 8.85 20.40 8.78
C ASP A 433 10.18 19.72 9.16
N GLU A 434 10.08 18.57 9.83
CA GLU A 434 11.23 17.73 10.11
C GLU A 434 11.60 16.88 8.89
N ALA A 435 12.84 17.00 8.43
CA ALA A 435 13.36 16.14 7.37
C ALA A 435 13.65 14.72 7.91
N VAL A 436 13.06 13.71 7.26
CA VAL A 436 13.23 12.29 7.65
C VAL A 436 13.86 11.44 6.54
N LYS A 437 13.74 11.88 5.28
CA LYS A 437 14.34 11.24 4.10
C LYS A 437 14.95 12.29 3.18
N TYR A 438 15.79 11.85 2.27
CA TYR A 438 16.43 12.70 1.26
C TYR A 438 16.33 12.05 -0.11
N VAL A 439 16.22 12.90 -1.14
CA VAL A 439 16.28 12.44 -2.53
C VAL A 439 17.52 13.04 -3.18
N VAL A 440 18.32 12.19 -3.78
CA VAL A 440 19.50 12.56 -4.56
C VAL A 440 19.16 12.45 -6.04
N TYR A 441 19.23 13.57 -6.75
CA TYR A 441 19.05 13.63 -8.19
C TYR A 441 20.42 13.84 -8.88
N GLY A 442 20.59 13.26 -10.07
CA GLY A 442 21.77 13.45 -10.91
C GLY A 442 21.39 13.92 -12.32
N PHE A 443 21.96 15.04 -12.77
CA PHE A 443 21.75 15.63 -14.08
C PHE A 443 23.09 15.77 -14.82
N ASP A 444 23.12 15.50 -16.11
CA ASP A 444 24.30 15.73 -16.93
C ASP A 444 24.65 17.22 -17.00
N GLY A 445 25.92 17.54 -17.20
CA GLY A 445 26.39 18.93 -17.33
C GLY A 445 25.71 19.64 -18.49
N GLY A 446 25.10 20.80 -18.20
CA GLY A 446 24.33 21.60 -19.17
C GLY A 446 22.86 21.16 -19.32
N GLU A 447 22.43 20.09 -18.66
CA GLU A 447 21.03 19.68 -18.65
C GLU A 447 20.18 20.60 -17.76
N LYS A 448 18.92 20.86 -18.20
CA LYS A 448 17.96 21.61 -17.38
C LYS A 448 17.55 20.76 -16.17
N ILE A 449 17.69 21.32 -14.97
CA ILE A 449 17.26 20.65 -13.73
C ILE A 449 15.74 20.58 -13.71
N ASN A 450 15.20 19.35 -13.70
CA ASN A 450 13.80 19.04 -13.56
C ASN A 450 13.64 17.96 -12.49
N LEU A 451 13.20 18.31 -11.28
CA LEU A 451 13.02 17.38 -10.17
C LEU A 451 11.79 16.48 -10.34
N SER A 452 10.89 16.82 -11.31
CA SER A 452 9.74 15.97 -11.67
C SER A 452 10.12 14.79 -12.57
N ASP A 453 11.37 14.68 -13.00
CA ASP A 453 11.85 13.56 -13.79
C ASP A 453 12.39 12.45 -12.88
N ALA A 454 11.57 11.43 -12.65
CA ALA A 454 11.93 10.29 -11.81
C ALA A 454 13.18 9.54 -12.29
N SER A 455 13.53 9.60 -13.58
CA SER A 455 14.75 8.98 -14.13
C SER A 455 16.04 9.63 -13.58
N LYS A 456 15.93 10.81 -13.01
CA LYS A 456 17.05 11.55 -12.41
C LYS A 456 17.27 11.20 -10.93
N ILE A 457 16.36 10.45 -10.30
CA ILE A 457 16.54 9.99 -8.93
C ILE A 457 17.64 8.91 -8.91
N LYS A 458 18.69 9.15 -8.13
CA LYS A 458 19.81 8.23 -7.91
C LYS A 458 19.65 7.47 -6.61
N ALA A 459 19.08 8.12 -5.59
CA ALA A 459 18.76 7.48 -4.31
C ALA A 459 17.63 8.20 -3.58
N ILE A 460 16.86 7.41 -2.81
CA ILE A 460 15.99 7.87 -1.72
C ILE A 460 16.56 7.24 -0.46
N THR A 461 17.00 8.05 0.51
CA THR A 461 17.75 7.58 1.68
C THR A 461 17.36 8.33 2.95
N THR A 462 17.49 7.68 4.10
CA THR A 462 17.41 8.31 5.43
C THR A 462 18.74 8.87 5.90
N GLU A 463 19.85 8.45 5.26
CA GLU A 463 21.20 8.89 5.58
C GLU A 463 21.51 10.28 5.06
N CYS A 464 22.43 11.00 5.71
CA CYS A 464 22.90 12.29 5.28
C CYS A 464 24.11 12.21 4.34
N PHE A 465 24.26 11.10 3.64
CA PHE A 465 25.29 10.90 2.62
C PHE A 465 24.79 9.98 1.49
N TYR A 466 25.49 10.04 0.37
CA TYR A 466 25.29 9.17 -0.78
C TYR A 466 26.62 8.83 -1.44
N LYS A 467 26.95 7.55 -1.52
CA LYS A 467 28.08 7.06 -2.30
C LYS A 467 27.74 7.10 -3.77
N THR A 468 28.42 7.93 -4.54
CA THR A 468 28.10 8.16 -5.94
C THR A 468 28.53 7.01 -6.84
N SER A 469 27.79 6.82 -7.95
CA SER A 469 28.15 5.82 -8.97
C SER A 469 28.81 6.48 -10.17
N PRO A 470 29.78 5.82 -10.83
CA PRO A 470 30.28 6.25 -12.14
C PRO A 470 29.20 6.34 -13.22
N THR A 471 28.08 5.65 -13.03
CA THR A 471 26.93 5.63 -13.95
C THR A 471 25.90 6.72 -13.67
N ASP A 472 26.08 7.56 -12.63
CA ASP A 472 25.13 8.61 -12.29
C ASP A 472 24.99 9.67 -13.40
N PHE A 473 26.04 9.82 -14.24
CA PHE A 473 26.07 10.74 -15.37
C PHE A 473 26.56 10.04 -16.63
N SER A 474 26.03 10.43 -17.77
CA SER A 474 26.53 10.01 -19.09
C SER A 474 27.74 10.84 -19.52
N LYS A 475 27.86 12.11 -19.06
CA LYS A 475 28.92 13.06 -19.39
C LYS A 475 30.00 13.15 -18.30
N SER A 476 31.15 13.75 -18.63
CA SER A 476 32.26 13.98 -17.70
C SER A 476 31.97 15.04 -16.63
N LYS A 477 30.94 15.83 -16.79
CA LYS A 477 30.45 16.83 -15.82
C LYS A 477 29.01 16.53 -15.47
N GLY A 478 28.65 16.69 -14.20
CA GLY A 478 27.29 16.50 -13.73
C GLY A 478 26.91 17.48 -12.63
N VAL A 479 25.64 17.45 -12.28
CA VAL A 479 25.07 18.24 -11.18
C VAL A 479 24.26 17.31 -10.31
N TYR A 480 24.64 17.19 -9.03
CA TYR A 480 23.75 16.59 -8.06
C TYR A 480 22.85 17.65 -7.44
N VAL A 481 21.62 17.27 -7.19
CA VAL A 481 20.65 18.05 -6.41
C VAL A 481 20.14 17.17 -5.29
N VAL A 482 20.21 17.68 -4.05
CA VAL A 482 19.68 16.96 -2.88
C VAL A 482 18.51 17.74 -2.31
N THR A 483 17.38 17.05 -2.13
CA THR A 483 16.18 17.56 -1.44
C THR A 483 15.97 16.81 -0.13
N ALA A 484 15.10 17.33 0.72
CA ALA A 484 14.66 16.70 1.95
C ALA A 484 13.16 16.44 1.91
N LEU A 485 12.71 15.30 2.43
CA LEU A 485 11.32 14.92 2.58
C LEU A 485 10.95 14.85 4.07
N ASP A 486 9.74 15.27 4.41
CA ASP A 486 9.13 15.04 5.72
C ASP A 486 8.42 13.68 5.81
N LYS A 487 7.70 13.43 6.90
CA LYS A 487 6.92 12.20 7.16
C LYS A 487 5.78 11.98 6.15
N LEU A 488 5.30 13.02 5.47
CA LEU A 488 4.24 12.96 4.44
C LEU A 488 4.76 13.19 3.03
N ASN A 489 6.08 13.06 2.86
CA ASN A 489 6.78 13.18 1.59
C ASN A 489 6.67 14.56 0.91
N ASN A 490 6.35 15.63 1.67
CA ASN A 490 6.50 16.99 1.17
C ASN A 490 7.98 17.27 0.92
N GLU A 491 8.30 17.78 -0.28
CA GLU A 491 9.67 17.88 -0.76
C GLU A 491 10.19 19.32 -0.69
N SER A 492 11.37 19.49 -0.10
CA SER A 492 12.03 20.78 0.02
C SER A 492 12.56 21.29 -1.31
N LYS A 493 12.89 22.57 -1.38
CA LYS A 493 13.74 23.09 -2.45
C LYS A 493 15.10 22.38 -2.47
N GLY A 494 15.63 22.12 -3.66
CA GLY A 494 16.90 21.41 -3.84
C GLY A 494 18.12 22.28 -3.49
N LYS A 495 19.17 21.62 -3.00
CA LYS A 495 20.54 22.17 -2.91
C LYS A 495 21.39 21.48 -3.97
N LYS A 496 22.04 22.25 -4.86
CA LYS A 496 22.84 21.72 -5.97
C LYS A 496 24.33 21.83 -5.71
N ILE A 497 25.10 20.92 -6.32
CA ILE A 497 26.56 20.92 -6.42
C ILE A 497 26.99 20.43 -7.80
N ASN A 498 27.92 21.15 -8.44
CA ASN A 498 28.51 20.71 -9.70
C ASN A 498 29.70 19.79 -9.39
N VAL A 499 29.81 18.72 -10.15
CA VAL A 499 30.87 17.74 -10.00
C VAL A 499 31.51 17.41 -11.36
N LYS A 500 32.77 16.94 -11.30
CA LYS A 500 33.43 16.30 -12.45
C LYS A 500 33.44 14.81 -12.18
N LYS A 501 33.18 13.99 -13.19
CA LYS A 501 33.33 12.54 -13.13
C LYS A 501 34.82 12.25 -12.88
N SER A 502 35.14 11.54 -11.82
CA SER A 502 36.49 11.01 -11.66
C SER A 502 36.79 10.06 -12.82
N LYS A 503 38.00 10.15 -13.32
CA LYS A 503 38.50 9.24 -14.37
C LYS A 503 38.56 7.81 -13.85
#